data_06bece1408cbfca316dc8b2397145f69
#
_entry.id   06bece1408cbfca316dc8b2397145f69
#
_cell.length_a   1.000
_cell.length_b   1.000
_cell.length_c   1.000
_cell.angle_alpha   90.00
_cell.angle_beta   90.00
_cell.angle_gamma   90.00
#
_symmetry.space_group_name_H-M   'P 1'
#
loop_
_entity.id
_entity.type
_entity.pdbx_description
1 polymer ?
#
loop_
_entity_poly.entity_id
_entity_poly.type
_entity_poly.pdbx_seq_one_letter_code
_entity_poly.pdbx_strand_id
1 'polypeptide(L)'
;MTTGPTTRSTPYLRLLTATQFAFNIGFYAVLPYLASHLGTGLGMAGWLVGLVLGLRTFSQQGLFVVGGALTDRYGPRPVVLTGCVLRIAGFGWLAFAGSTASVIAAVVLIGFAAALFSPAVESETARESVRYEQDTGTPRAQVLAVFSAAGQAGAFIGPLLGSLLLLLGAGFRAACLAGALVFVGVLAGHARLMPRRAPVTRTAESRHSLREVFGNRPFLLLCLAYSSYLIAYNQLYLSLPAEVEEATGGQTALGWLFALSSLLVVCAQLPLTRWSARRIAPCTALVTGLVTVAAGFAAVPLTPGGPAGLLPAATLVVTLTLGQMLLVPAARGLVPDLVDDRRLGLATGALSSVSGLAVLGGSAATGALLQAPGPVRWAVLAAVPLAGGALALTLPVGRSGKRERRDAVGVRVETPTDPTGGRTP
;
A
#
# COMPACT_ATOMS: atom_id res chain seq x y z
N MET A 1 6.85 -6.56 -45.99
CA MET A 1 6.98 -7.71 -45.05
C MET A 1 6.45 -7.28 -43.73
N THR A 2 5.18 -7.54 -43.47
CA THR A 2 4.47 -7.24 -42.21
C THR A 2 4.85 -8.32 -41.21
N THR A 3 5.66 -7.93 -40.23
CA THR A 3 5.92 -8.78 -39.04
C THR A 3 4.60 -8.93 -38.28
N GLY A 4 4.07 -10.16 -38.31
CA GLY A 4 2.82 -10.50 -37.62
C GLY A 4 2.87 -10.21 -36.10
N PRO A 5 1.70 -10.10 -35.46
CA PRO A 5 1.59 -9.71 -34.05
C PRO A 5 2.37 -10.67 -33.18
N THR A 6 3.35 -10.12 -32.44
CA THR A 6 4.19 -10.90 -31.56
C THR A 6 3.38 -11.39 -30.39
N THR A 7 3.04 -12.68 -30.37
CA THR A 7 2.40 -13.44 -29.26
C THR A 7 3.20 -13.41 -27.93
N ARG A 8 4.22 -12.55 -27.83
CA ARG A 8 5.13 -12.49 -26.68
C ARG A 8 4.62 -11.69 -25.48
N SER A 9 3.66 -10.78 -25.66
CA SER A 9 3.13 -9.97 -24.55
C SER A 9 2.27 -10.77 -23.57
N THR A 10 1.48 -11.72 -24.07
CA THR A 10 0.56 -12.51 -23.25
C THR A 10 1.22 -13.39 -22.17
N PRO A 11 2.31 -14.15 -22.44
CA PRO A 11 2.97 -14.95 -21.40
C PRO A 11 3.64 -14.08 -20.33
N TYR A 12 4.22 -12.96 -20.73
CA TYR A 12 4.88 -12.05 -19.77
C TYR A 12 3.86 -11.31 -18.91
N LEU A 13 2.74 -10.88 -19.45
CA LEU A 13 1.66 -10.26 -18.70
C LEU A 13 1.03 -11.24 -17.69
N ARG A 14 0.86 -12.51 -18.08
CA ARG A 14 0.42 -13.57 -17.16
C ARG A 14 1.44 -13.79 -16.03
N LEU A 15 2.74 -13.76 -16.34
CA LEU A 15 3.77 -13.82 -15.30
C LEU A 15 3.67 -12.67 -14.32
N LEU A 16 3.51 -11.42 -14.80
CA LEU A 16 3.36 -10.24 -13.92
C LEU A 16 2.16 -10.37 -13.00
N THR A 17 1.02 -10.82 -13.52
CA THR A 17 -0.21 -11.07 -12.74
C THR A 17 0.00 -12.20 -11.72
N ALA A 18 0.59 -13.32 -12.13
CA ALA A 18 0.91 -14.43 -11.23
C ALA A 18 1.93 -14.02 -10.15
N THR A 19 2.86 -13.12 -10.51
CA THR A 19 3.83 -12.55 -9.57
C THR A 19 3.16 -11.71 -8.50
N GLN A 20 2.18 -10.87 -8.86
CA GLN A 20 1.43 -10.07 -7.90
C GLN A 20 0.63 -10.95 -6.93
N PHE A 21 0.01 -12.01 -7.44
CA PHE A 21 -0.67 -13.02 -6.63
C PHE A 21 0.29 -13.72 -5.66
N ALA A 22 1.39 -14.26 -6.18
CA ALA A 22 2.41 -14.98 -5.42
C ALA A 22 3.11 -14.10 -4.38
N PHE A 23 3.42 -12.83 -4.74
CA PHE A 23 4.01 -11.85 -3.84
C PHE A 23 3.11 -11.65 -2.61
N ASN A 24 1.80 -11.45 -2.82
CA ASN A 24 0.88 -11.22 -1.72
C ASN A 24 0.66 -12.48 -0.87
N ILE A 25 0.63 -13.68 -1.46
CA ILE A 25 0.58 -14.94 -0.69
C ILE A 25 1.79 -15.02 0.25
N GLY A 26 3.02 -14.92 -0.29
CA GLY A 26 4.23 -15.06 0.52
C GLY A 26 4.38 -13.97 1.58
N PHE A 27 3.90 -12.77 1.30
CA PHE A 27 3.91 -11.66 2.23
C PHE A 27 2.91 -11.84 3.38
N TYR A 28 1.65 -12.09 3.05
CA TYR A 28 0.57 -12.19 4.03
C TYR A 28 0.53 -13.52 4.77
N ALA A 29 1.23 -14.56 4.30
CA ALA A 29 1.42 -15.79 5.06
C ALA A 29 2.32 -15.60 6.30
N VAL A 30 3.18 -14.57 6.30
CA VAL A 30 4.16 -14.32 7.38
C VAL A 30 3.80 -13.12 8.24
N LEU A 31 3.44 -11.99 7.60
CA LEU A 31 3.34 -10.69 8.26
C LEU A 31 2.32 -10.63 9.41
N PRO A 32 1.10 -11.19 9.31
CA PRO A 32 0.13 -11.15 10.41
C PRO A 32 0.62 -11.82 11.70
N TYR A 33 1.51 -12.79 11.57
CA TYR A 33 1.99 -13.62 12.67
C TYR A 33 3.34 -13.15 13.23
N LEU A 34 3.97 -12.17 12.57
CA LEU A 34 5.31 -11.69 12.95
C LEU A 34 5.30 -11.08 14.33
N ALA A 35 4.32 -10.21 14.66
CA ALA A 35 4.26 -9.55 15.95
C ALA A 35 4.19 -10.54 17.13
N SER A 36 3.32 -11.54 17.03
CA SER A 36 3.19 -12.58 18.04
C SER A 36 4.46 -13.42 18.16
N HIS A 37 5.06 -13.81 17.01
CA HIS A 37 6.33 -14.54 17.04
C HIS A 37 7.44 -13.75 17.75
N LEU A 38 7.50 -12.43 17.56
CA LEU A 38 8.48 -11.56 18.23
C LEU A 38 8.16 -11.38 19.72
N GLY A 39 6.90 -11.11 20.05
CA GLY A 39 6.46 -10.87 21.44
C GLY A 39 6.44 -12.14 22.28
N THR A 40 5.60 -13.11 21.91
CA THR A 40 5.41 -14.35 22.69
C THR A 40 6.48 -15.40 22.38
N GLY A 41 6.92 -15.53 21.14
CA GLY A 41 7.92 -16.52 20.72
C GLY A 41 9.34 -16.17 21.14
N LEU A 42 9.77 -14.90 20.98
CA LEU A 42 11.11 -14.44 21.30
C LEU A 42 11.18 -13.55 22.56
N GLY A 43 10.07 -13.29 23.23
CA GLY A 43 10.02 -12.50 24.48
C GLY A 43 10.38 -11.02 24.30
N MET A 44 10.23 -10.46 23.11
CA MET A 44 10.59 -9.06 22.85
C MET A 44 9.57 -8.11 23.50
N ALA A 45 10.06 -7.02 24.08
CA ALA A 45 9.21 -5.96 24.61
C ALA A 45 8.36 -5.31 23.50
N GLY A 46 7.12 -4.90 23.81
CA GLY A 46 6.17 -4.37 22.84
C GLY A 46 6.69 -3.20 21.99
N TRP A 47 7.44 -2.26 22.59
CA TRP A 47 8.07 -1.16 21.84
C TRP A 47 9.07 -1.66 20.79
N LEU A 48 9.78 -2.75 21.08
CA LEU A 48 10.78 -3.34 20.19
C LEU A 48 10.07 -4.10 19.05
N VAL A 49 8.98 -4.81 19.34
CA VAL A 49 8.09 -5.40 18.31
C VAL A 49 7.57 -4.31 17.38
N GLY A 50 7.08 -3.21 17.94
CA GLY A 50 6.64 -2.04 17.18
C GLY A 50 7.75 -1.45 16.31
N LEU A 51 8.97 -1.30 16.86
CA LEU A 51 10.13 -0.81 16.11
C LEU A 51 10.46 -1.73 14.92
N VAL A 52 10.48 -3.05 15.11
CA VAL A 52 10.74 -4.03 14.04
C VAL A 52 9.71 -3.93 12.92
N LEU A 53 8.42 -3.85 13.25
CA LEU A 53 7.35 -3.68 12.27
C LEU A 53 7.42 -2.31 11.58
N GLY A 54 7.79 -1.27 12.32
CA GLY A 54 8.05 0.07 11.77
C GLY A 54 9.23 0.08 10.80
N LEU A 55 10.37 -0.54 11.17
CA LEU A 55 11.55 -0.71 10.32
C LEU A 55 11.22 -1.48 9.04
N ARG A 56 10.41 -2.51 9.14
CA ARG A 56 9.94 -3.27 7.98
C ARG A 56 9.14 -2.36 7.04
N THR A 57 8.20 -1.59 7.55
CA THR A 57 7.37 -0.69 6.75
C THR A 57 8.20 0.45 6.16
N PHE A 58 9.12 1.03 6.93
CA PHE A 58 10.05 2.04 6.46
C PHE A 58 11.00 1.50 5.37
N SER A 59 11.60 0.34 5.56
CA SER A 59 12.50 -0.26 4.55
C SER A 59 11.77 -0.61 3.26
N GLN A 60 10.48 -0.89 3.31
CA GLN A 60 9.65 -1.07 2.12
C GLN A 60 9.22 0.26 1.50
N GLN A 61 8.44 1.07 2.23
CA GLN A 61 7.79 2.26 1.68
C GLN A 61 8.73 3.48 1.63
N GLY A 62 9.56 3.66 2.66
CA GLY A 62 10.53 4.74 2.73
C GLY A 62 11.60 4.68 1.64
N LEU A 63 11.91 3.48 1.16
CA LEU A 63 12.93 3.26 0.12
C LEU A 63 12.35 3.05 -1.29
N PHE A 64 11.05 3.24 -1.53
CA PHE A 64 10.45 3.14 -2.87
C PHE A 64 11.09 4.07 -3.90
N VAL A 65 11.47 5.28 -3.49
CA VAL A 65 12.20 6.23 -4.35
C VAL A 65 13.54 5.64 -4.81
N VAL A 66 14.24 4.95 -3.90
CA VAL A 66 15.53 4.29 -4.20
C VAL A 66 15.30 3.14 -5.18
N GLY A 67 14.29 2.30 -4.96
CA GLY A 67 13.92 1.21 -5.86
C GLY A 67 13.55 1.70 -7.27
N GLY A 68 12.78 2.78 -7.36
CA GLY A 68 12.46 3.43 -8.62
C GLY A 68 13.71 3.97 -9.34
N ALA A 69 14.59 4.68 -8.62
CA ALA A 69 15.83 5.22 -9.18
C ALA A 69 16.79 4.11 -9.67
N LEU A 70 16.89 3.01 -8.94
CA LEU A 70 17.67 1.84 -9.37
C LEU A 70 17.08 1.17 -10.61
N THR A 71 15.75 1.09 -10.69
CA THR A 71 15.03 0.58 -11.86
C THR A 71 15.29 1.44 -13.10
N ASP A 72 15.27 2.77 -12.94
CA ASP A 72 15.58 3.70 -14.03
C ASP A 72 17.07 3.55 -14.48
N ARG A 73 17.99 3.39 -13.50
CA ARG A 73 19.44 3.35 -13.76
C ARG A 73 19.91 2.02 -14.34
N TYR A 74 19.41 0.90 -13.87
CA TYR A 74 19.89 -0.44 -14.24
C TYR A 74 18.90 -1.23 -15.10
N GLY A 75 17.71 -0.69 -15.29
CA GLY A 75 16.59 -1.37 -15.93
C GLY A 75 15.81 -2.29 -14.97
N PRO A 76 14.57 -2.64 -15.31
CA PRO A 76 13.66 -3.35 -14.40
C PRO A 76 14.10 -4.79 -14.11
N ARG A 77 14.68 -5.52 -15.09
CA ARG A 77 15.01 -6.94 -14.92
C ARG A 77 16.05 -7.21 -13.82
N PRO A 78 17.25 -6.59 -13.81
CA PRO A 78 18.22 -6.84 -12.73
C PRO A 78 17.68 -6.43 -11.37
N VAL A 79 16.91 -5.35 -11.28
CA VAL A 79 16.33 -4.87 -10.01
C VAL A 79 15.28 -5.86 -9.48
N VAL A 80 14.39 -6.37 -10.34
CA VAL A 80 13.40 -7.40 -9.95
C VAL A 80 14.09 -8.69 -9.50
N LEU A 81 15.08 -9.19 -10.25
CA LEU A 81 15.79 -10.41 -9.88
C LEU A 81 16.55 -10.26 -8.57
N THR A 82 17.24 -9.13 -8.36
CA THR A 82 17.91 -8.82 -7.09
C THR A 82 16.88 -8.74 -5.94
N GLY A 83 15.74 -8.08 -6.15
CA GLY A 83 14.66 -8.02 -5.17
C GLY A 83 14.13 -9.41 -4.78
N CYS A 84 13.96 -10.32 -5.76
CA CYS A 84 13.57 -11.71 -5.49
C CYS A 84 14.63 -12.45 -4.66
N VAL A 85 15.92 -12.36 -5.03
CA VAL A 85 17.02 -13.02 -4.28
C VAL A 85 17.09 -12.52 -2.84
N LEU A 86 17.06 -11.20 -2.65
CA LEU A 86 17.06 -10.61 -1.31
C LEU A 86 15.83 -11.02 -0.48
N ARG A 87 14.67 -11.19 -1.14
CA ARG A 87 13.45 -11.64 -0.47
C ARG A 87 13.55 -13.09 -0.02
N ILE A 88 14.08 -13.97 -0.87
CA ILE A 88 14.34 -15.38 -0.53
C ILE A 88 15.32 -15.45 0.64
N ALA A 89 16.44 -14.72 0.56
CA ALA A 89 17.44 -14.65 1.63
C ALA A 89 16.83 -14.11 2.93
N GLY A 90 16.03 -13.04 2.85
CA GLY A 90 15.39 -12.42 4.01
C GLY A 90 14.39 -13.34 4.71
N PHE A 91 13.51 -14.01 3.97
CA PHE A 91 12.58 -14.98 4.56
C PHE A 91 13.31 -16.22 5.09
N GLY A 92 14.30 -16.73 4.36
CA GLY A 92 15.15 -17.82 4.82
C GLY A 92 15.88 -17.45 6.11
N TRP A 93 16.44 -16.24 6.18
CA TRP A 93 17.10 -15.73 7.40
C TRP A 93 16.11 -15.58 8.57
N LEU A 94 14.94 -14.98 8.32
CA LEU A 94 13.90 -14.76 9.33
C LEU A 94 13.41 -16.10 9.94
N ALA A 95 13.34 -17.17 9.14
CA ALA A 95 12.93 -18.50 9.59
C ALA A 95 13.84 -19.07 10.70
N PHE A 96 15.09 -18.62 10.78
CA PHE A 96 16.10 -19.11 11.73
C PHE A 96 16.64 -18.01 12.65
N ALA A 97 16.07 -16.79 12.61
CA ALA A 97 16.52 -15.68 13.43
C ALA A 97 16.11 -15.88 14.90
N GLY A 98 17.10 -16.07 15.77
CA GLY A 98 16.89 -16.26 17.21
C GLY A 98 17.33 -15.09 18.09
N SER A 99 17.87 -14.00 17.51
CA SER A 99 18.27 -12.80 18.24
C SER A 99 17.63 -11.54 17.68
N THR A 100 17.44 -10.53 18.48
CA THR A 100 16.88 -9.23 18.09
C THR A 100 17.60 -8.64 16.88
N ALA A 101 18.92 -8.61 16.89
CA ALA A 101 19.72 -8.07 15.79
C ALA A 101 19.51 -8.86 14.49
N SER A 102 19.45 -10.19 14.59
CA SER A 102 19.20 -11.10 13.45
C SER A 102 17.81 -10.87 12.85
N VAL A 103 16.78 -10.74 13.69
CA VAL A 103 15.41 -10.42 13.27
C VAL A 103 15.35 -9.06 12.57
N ILE A 104 15.93 -8.02 13.17
CA ILE A 104 15.96 -6.67 12.57
C ILE A 104 16.62 -6.72 11.20
N ALA A 105 17.77 -7.35 11.07
CA ALA A 105 18.49 -7.47 9.81
C ALA A 105 17.65 -8.21 8.75
N ALA A 106 17.05 -9.33 9.09
CA ALA A 106 16.18 -10.10 8.18
C ALA A 106 14.95 -9.29 7.74
N VAL A 107 14.29 -8.62 8.67
CA VAL A 107 13.07 -7.83 8.40
C VAL A 107 13.38 -6.60 7.54
N VAL A 108 14.49 -5.89 7.81
CA VAL A 108 14.96 -4.77 6.97
C VAL A 108 15.29 -5.26 5.56
N LEU A 109 15.95 -6.42 5.44
CA LEU A 109 16.25 -7.03 4.15
C LEU A 109 14.99 -7.38 3.36
N ILE A 110 13.97 -7.97 4.01
CA ILE A 110 12.66 -8.26 3.41
C ILE A 110 11.97 -6.98 2.93
N GLY A 111 12.00 -5.92 3.73
CA GLY A 111 11.43 -4.63 3.37
C GLY A 111 12.15 -3.97 2.19
N PHE A 112 13.48 -3.94 2.22
CA PHE A 112 14.30 -3.41 1.14
C PHE A 112 14.10 -4.20 -0.18
N ALA A 113 14.05 -5.52 -0.10
CA ALA A 113 13.72 -6.37 -1.23
C ALA A 113 12.37 -5.98 -1.87
N ALA A 114 11.36 -5.66 -1.06
CA ALA A 114 10.06 -5.18 -1.54
C ALA A 114 10.14 -3.79 -2.18
N ALA A 115 10.95 -2.90 -1.63
CA ALA A 115 11.18 -1.57 -2.19
C ALA A 115 11.81 -1.61 -3.60
N LEU A 116 12.67 -2.60 -3.86
CA LEU A 116 13.23 -2.83 -5.20
C LEU A 116 12.19 -3.45 -6.14
N PHE A 117 11.51 -4.48 -5.67
CA PHE A 117 10.67 -5.34 -6.49
C PHE A 117 9.34 -4.68 -6.90
N SER A 118 8.61 -4.10 -5.94
CA SER A 118 7.22 -3.64 -6.18
C SER A 118 7.13 -2.53 -7.23
N PRO A 119 7.90 -1.42 -7.15
CA PRO A 119 7.82 -0.36 -8.16
C PRO A 119 8.22 -0.84 -9.56
N ALA A 120 9.21 -1.75 -9.65
CA ALA A 120 9.68 -2.29 -10.92
C ALA A 120 8.61 -3.18 -11.58
N VAL A 121 7.94 -4.05 -10.83
CA VAL A 121 6.84 -4.89 -11.34
C VAL A 121 5.62 -4.06 -11.71
N GLU A 122 5.24 -3.08 -10.90
CA GLU A 122 4.11 -2.18 -11.19
C GLU A 122 4.35 -1.36 -12.47
N SER A 123 5.56 -0.80 -12.64
CA SER A 123 5.93 -0.04 -13.84
C SER A 123 5.94 -0.91 -15.11
N GLU A 124 6.44 -2.16 -15.01
CA GLU A 124 6.39 -3.10 -16.12
C GLU A 124 4.97 -3.52 -16.46
N THR A 125 4.12 -3.74 -15.46
CA THR A 125 2.70 -4.05 -15.67
C THR A 125 1.99 -2.91 -16.40
N ALA A 126 2.24 -1.67 -15.99
CA ALA A 126 1.69 -0.49 -16.66
C ALA A 126 2.15 -0.40 -18.12
N ARG A 127 3.43 -0.63 -18.40
CA ARG A 127 3.97 -0.63 -19.77
C ARG A 127 3.39 -1.75 -20.65
N GLU A 128 3.32 -2.96 -20.12
CA GLU A 128 2.76 -4.10 -20.85
C GLU A 128 1.25 -3.95 -21.06
N SER A 129 0.53 -3.32 -20.14
CA SER A 129 -0.90 -3.04 -20.32
C SER A 129 -1.17 -2.09 -21.51
N VAL A 130 -0.31 -1.06 -21.68
CA VAL A 130 -0.40 -0.16 -22.85
C VAL A 130 -0.11 -0.89 -24.16
N ARG A 131 0.92 -1.76 -24.19
CA ARG A 131 1.22 -2.57 -25.38
C ARG A 131 0.11 -3.53 -25.70
N TYR A 132 -0.43 -4.21 -24.70
CA TYR A 132 -1.54 -5.14 -24.86
C TYR A 132 -2.79 -4.45 -25.40
N GLU A 133 -3.08 -3.21 -24.96
CA GLU A 133 -4.16 -2.38 -25.51
C GLU A 133 -3.94 -2.06 -26.97
N GLN A 134 -2.70 -1.69 -27.37
CA GLN A 134 -2.34 -1.41 -28.75
C GLN A 134 -2.44 -2.65 -29.65
N ASP A 135 -2.06 -3.82 -29.16
CA ASP A 135 -2.00 -5.07 -29.92
C ASP A 135 -3.39 -5.74 -30.04
N THR A 136 -4.26 -5.61 -29.03
CA THR A 136 -5.50 -6.38 -28.94
C THR A 136 -6.77 -5.54 -28.92
N GLY A 137 -6.65 -4.22 -28.71
CA GLY A 137 -7.79 -3.33 -28.47
C GLY A 137 -8.42 -3.47 -27.07
N THR A 138 -7.91 -4.36 -26.22
CA THR A 138 -8.43 -4.53 -24.85
C THR A 138 -7.99 -3.36 -23.98
N PRO A 139 -8.90 -2.63 -23.32
CA PRO A 139 -8.54 -1.47 -22.51
C PRO A 139 -7.51 -1.81 -21.42
N ARG A 140 -6.42 -1.04 -21.31
CA ARG A 140 -5.39 -1.19 -20.27
C ARG A 140 -5.97 -1.23 -18.85
N ALA A 141 -7.07 -0.51 -18.61
CA ALA A 141 -7.77 -0.51 -17.34
C ALA A 141 -8.25 -1.91 -16.93
N GLN A 142 -8.68 -2.74 -17.88
CA GLN A 142 -9.07 -4.13 -17.62
C GLN A 142 -7.88 -4.98 -17.23
N VAL A 143 -6.74 -4.82 -17.87
CA VAL A 143 -5.49 -5.53 -17.55
C VAL A 143 -5.02 -5.18 -16.13
N LEU A 144 -5.01 -3.89 -15.79
CA LEU A 144 -4.64 -3.41 -14.45
C LEU A 144 -5.64 -3.88 -13.38
N ALA A 145 -6.93 -3.99 -13.72
CA ALA A 145 -7.94 -4.54 -12.82
C ALA A 145 -7.68 -6.02 -12.51
N VAL A 146 -7.29 -6.83 -13.51
CA VAL A 146 -6.92 -8.25 -13.33
C VAL A 146 -5.67 -8.37 -12.46
N PHE A 147 -4.65 -7.54 -12.68
CA PHE A 147 -3.45 -7.48 -11.85
C PHE A 147 -3.78 -7.14 -10.39
N SER A 148 -4.61 -6.14 -10.16
CA SER A 148 -5.08 -5.76 -8.82
C SER A 148 -5.90 -6.88 -8.16
N ALA A 149 -6.81 -7.51 -8.89
CA ALA A 149 -7.61 -8.63 -8.39
C ALA A 149 -6.74 -9.83 -7.99
N ALA A 150 -5.70 -10.14 -8.77
CA ALA A 150 -4.72 -11.17 -8.44
C ALA A 150 -3.99 -10.85 -7.13
N GLY A 151 -3.62 -9.57 -6.92
CA GLY A 151 -3.03 -9.12 -5.66
C GLY A 151 -3.97 -9.32 -4.47
N GLN A 152 -5.25 -8.98 -4.61
CA GLN A 152 -6.26 -9.17 -3.56
C GLN A 152 -6.51 -10.65 -3.28
N ALA A 153 -6.55 -11.50 -4.31
CA ALA A 153 -6.68 -12.95 -4.13
C ALA A 153 -5.48 -13.51 -3.34
N GLY A 154 -4.27 -13.05 -3.63
CA GLY A 154 -3.08 -13.39 -2.83
C GLY A 154 -3.15 -12.91 -1.39
N ALA A 155 -3.66 -11.68 -1.16
CA ALA A 155 -3.86 -11.13 0.18
C ALA A 155 -4.97 -11.85 0.97
N PHE A 156 -5.93 -12.47 0.28
CA PHE A 156 -6.94 -13.34 0.89
C PHE A 156 -6.37 -14.70 1.28
N ILE A 157 -5.64 -15.34 0.36
CA ILE A 157 -5.14 -16.72 0.56
C ILE A 157 -3.94 -16.74 1.51
N GLY A 158 -3.06 -15.73 1.46
CA GLY A 158 -1.83 -15.69 2.25
C GLY A 158 -2.05 -15.89 3.75
N PRO A 159 -2.88 -15.09 4.42
CA PRO A 159 -3.13 -15.25 5.86
C PRO A 159 -3.78 -16.59 6.22
N LEU A 160 -4.66 -17.11 5.36
CA LEU A 160 -5.25 -18.44 5.55
C LEU A 160 -4.19 -19.56 5.48
N LEU A 161 -3.23 -19.42 4.55
CA LEU A 161 -2.09 -20.34 4.48
C LEU A 161 -1.23 -20.25 5.75
N GLY A 162 -0.96 -19.04 6.26
CA GLY A 162 -0.25 -18.84 7.51
C GLY A 162 -0.98 -19.48 8.69
N SER A 163 -2.30 -19.26 8.84
CA SER A 163 -3.12 -19.92 9.86
C SER A 163 -3.09 -21.43 9.74
N LEU A 164 -3.20 -21.97 8.54
CA LEU A 164 -3.16 -23.42 8.30
C LEU A 164 -1.82 -24.02 8.74
N LEU A 165 -0.71 -23.38 8.43
CA LEU A 165 0.62 -23.82 8.85
C LEU A 165 0.79 -23.80 10.37
N LEU A 166 0.18 -22.83 11.06
CA LEU A 166 0.15 -22.78 12.52
C LEU A 166 -0.72 -23.89 13.10
N LEU A 167 -1.92 -24.14 12.54
CA LEU A 167 -2.82 -25.24 12.95
C LEU A 167 -2.17 -26.60 12.81
N LEU A 168 -1.39 -26.83 11.75
CA LEU A 168 -0.65 -28.06 11.51
C LEU A 168 0.59 -28.21 12.41
N GLY A 169 0.84 -27.28 13.32
CA GLY A 169 2.03 -27.30 14.19
C GLY A 169 3.34 -26.99 13.49
N ALA A 170 3.32 -26.59 12.19
CA ALA A 170 4.52 -26.30 11.44
C ALA A 170 5.17 -24.95 11.86
N GLY A 171 4.39 -24.08 12.51
CA GLY A 171 4.86 -22.86 13.14
C GLY A 171 5.27 -21.72 12.17
N PHE A 172 5.71 -20.61 12.74
CA PHE A 172 6.13 -19.40 12.01
C PHE A 172 7.27 -19.66 11.02
N ARG A 173 8.19 -20.57 11.41
CA ARG A 173 9.33 -20.96 10.54
C ARG A 173 8.87 -21.52 9.20
N ALA A 174 7.86 -22.39 9.20
CA ALA A 174 7.31 -22.97 7.99
C ALA A 174 6.63 -21.92 7.10
N ALA A 175 5.95 -20.93 7.70
CA ALA A 175 5.37 -19.81 6.95
C ALA A 175 6.45 -18.99 6.25
N CYS A 176 7.57 -18.70 6.91
CA CYS A 176 8.71 -18.01 6.30
C CYS A 176 9.33 -18.82 5.15
N LEU A 177 9.54 -20.13 5.34
CA LEU A 177 10.10 -21.00 4.29
C LEU A 177 9.15 -21.15 3.11
N ALA A 178 7.84 -21.24 3.34
CA ALA A 178 6.82 -21.23 2.29
C ALA A 178 6.85 -19.92 1.50
N GLY A 179 6.97 -18.77 2.19
CA GLY A 179 7.18 -17.46 1.55
C GLY A 179 8.45 -17.43 0.69
N ALA A 180 9.57 -17.93 1.20
CA ALA A 180 10.81 -18.03 0.44
C ALA A 180 10.64 -18.90 -0.82
N LEU A 181 9.99 -20.04 -0.71
CA LEU A 181 9.74 -20.96 -1.83
C LEU A 181 8.89 -20.32 -2.93
N VAL A 182 7.85 -19.58 -2.55
CA VAL A 182 7.04 -18.80 -3.50
C VAL A 182 7.93 -17.86 -4.31
N PHE A 183 8.87 -17.15 -3.66
CA PHE A 183 9.79 -16.24 -4.35
C PHE A 183 10.84 -16.94 -5.20
N VAL A 184 11.20 -18.19 -4.91
CA VAL A 184 12.02 -19.02 -5.83
C VAL A 184 11.27 -19.24 -7.15
N GLY A 185 9.98 -19.56 -7.10
CA GLY A 185 9.14 -19.68 -8.28
C GLY A 185 9.04 -18.37 -9.07
N VAL A 186 8.83 -17.25 -8.39
CA VAL A 186 8.79 -15.90 -8.99
C VAL A 186 10.13 -15.55 -9.65
N LEU A 187 11.26 -15.80 -8.95
CA LEU A 187 12.61 -15.60 -9.50
C LEU A 187 12.82 -16.39 -10.79
N ALA A 188 12.50 -17.69 -10.78
CA ALA A 188 12.64 -18.55 -11.94
C ALA A 188 11.77 -18.07 -13.13
N GLY A 189 10.54 -17.64 -12.88
CA GLY A 189 9.66 -17.08 -13.90
C GLY A 189 10.25 -15.80 -14.53
N HIS A 190 10.67 -14.84 -13.71
CA HIS A 190 11.27 -13.60 -14.20
C HIS A 190 12.62 -13.80 -14.87
N ALA A 191 13.46 -14.71 -14.38
CA ALA A 191 14.74 -15.04 -15.02
C ALA A 191 14.55 -15.58 -16.45
N ARG A 192 13.45 -16.31 -16.71
CA ARG A 192 13.15 -16.90 -18.03
C ARG A 192 12.38 -15.97 -18.96
N LEU A 193 11.37 -15.28 -18.46
CA LEU A 193 10.38 -14.58 -19.31
C LEU A 193 10.53 -13.06 -19.34
N MET A 194 11.19 -12.46 -18.33
CA MET A 194 11.29 -11.00 -18.27
C MET A 194 12.26 -10.46 -19.33
N PRO A 195 11.81 -9.54 -20.23
CA PRO A 195 12.66 -8.98 -21.26
C PRO A 195 13.76 -8.10 -20.67
N ARG A 196 14.93 -8.09 -21.34
CA ARG A 196 16.00 -7.12 -21.04
C ARG A 196 15.64 -5.78 -21.67
N ARG A 197 15.46 -4.76 -20.86
CA ARG A 197 15.21 -3.39 -21.31
C ARG A 197 16.37 -2.49 -20.96
N ALA A 198 16.66 -1.56 -21.86
CA ALA A 198 17.66 -0.53 -21.61
C ALA A 198 17.24 0.38 -20.45
N PRO A 199 18.19 0.87 -19.65
CA PRO A 199 17.95 1.89 -18.64
C PRO A 199 17.34 3.16 -19.26
N VAL A 200 16.51 3.87 -18.49
CA VAL A 200 15.96 5.16 -18.90
C VAL A 200 16.94 6.25 -18.45
N THR A 201 17.54 6.96 -19.40
CA THR A 201 18.43 8.09 -19.07
C THR A 201 17.59 9.26 -18.55
N ARG A 202 17.59 9.48 -17.23
CA ARG A 202 17.02 10.69 -16.62
C ARG A 202 18.05 11.82 -16.69
N THR A 203 17.66 12.95 -17.24
CA THR A 203 18.42 14.20 -17.19
C THR A 203 18.49 14.75 -15.77
N ALA A 204 19.57 15.47 -15.44
CA ALA A 204 20.03 15.86 -14.09
C ALA A 204 19.14 16.89 -13.34
N GLU A 205 17.88 17.10 -13.71
CA GLU A 205 16.96 18.08 -13.09
C GLU A 205 16.50 17.76 -11.66
N SER A 206 16.95 16.65 -11.09
CA SER A 206 16.32 16.04 -9.88
C SER A 206 16.61 16.76 -8.55
N ARG A 207 17.67 17.56 -8.40
CA ARG A 207 18.04 18.11 -7.07
C ARG A 207 17.26 19.36 -6.64
N HIS A 208 16.91 20.23 -7.57
CA HIS A 208 16.09 21.43 -7.28
C HIS A 208 14.63 21.06 -6.95
N SER A 209 14.16 20.00 -7.53
CA SER A 209 12.81 19.44 -7.38
C SER A 209 12.48 18.96 -5.95
N LEU A 210 13.43 18.37 -5.19
CA LEU A 210 13.19 17.89 -3.82
C LEU A 210 12.89 19.04 -2.85
N ARG A 211 13.70 20.11 -2.89
CA ARG A 211 13.52 21.26 -1.99
C ARG A 211 12.16 21.92 -2.18
N GLU A 212 11.67 21.98 -3.41
CA GLU A 212 10.37 22.59 -3.73
C GLU A 212 9.19 21.71 -3.30
N VAL A 213 9.30 20.37 -3.46
CA VAL A 213 8.27 19.43 -2.97
C VAL A 213 8.18 19.48 -1.45
N PHE A 214 9.31 19.49 -0.74
CA PHE A 214 9.34 19.59 0.72
C PHE A 214 9.11 21.04 1.23
N GLY A 215 9.18 22.05 0.39
CA GLY A 215 8.78 23.44 0.69
C GLY A 215 7.27 23.66 0.58
N ASN A 216 6.53 22.75 -0.05
CA ASN A 216 5.08 22.86 -0.26
C ASN A 216 4.33 22.46 1.02
N ARG A 217 3.90 23.45 1.81
CA ARG A 217 3.15 23.23 3.06
C ARG A 217 1.88 22.40 2.89
N PRO A 218 0.97 22.65 1.92
CA PRO A 218 -0.18 21.83 1.67
C PRO A 218 0.17 20.36 1.40
N PHE A 219 1.21 20.10 0.63
CA PHE A 219 1.67 18.74 0.36
C PHE A 219 2.21 18.06 1.64
N LEU A 220 2.96 18.78 2.48
CA LEU A 220 3.43 18.23 3.77
C LEU A 220 2.28 17.92 4.72
N LEU A 221 1.23 18.75 4.77
CA LEU A 221 0.03 18.47 5.55
C LEU A 221 -0.67 17.20 5.06
N LEU A 222 -0.76 16.99 3.73
CA LEU A 222 -1.26 15.75 3.16
C LEU A 222 -0.38 14.55 3.57
N CYS A 223 0.94 14.70 3.52
CA CYS A 223 1.88 13.65 3.97
C CYS A 223 1.66 13.28 5.44
N LEU A 224 1.49 14.26 6.33
CA LEU A 224 1.25 14.03 7.75
C LEU A 224 -0.13 13.37 8.01
N ALA A 225 -1.18 13.84 7.34
CA ALA A 225 -2.50 13.24 7.42
C ALA A 225 -2.49 11.78 6.92
N TYR A 226 -1.82 11.50 5.81
CA TYR A 226 -1.67 10.14 5.30
C TYR A 226 -0.78 9.27 6.20
N SER A 227 0.24 9.86 6.81
CA SER A 227 1.10 9.15 7.78
C SER A 227 0.33 8.69 9.01
N SER A 228 -0.60 9.49 9.52
CA SER A 228 -1.45 9.11 10.66
C SER A 228 -2.29 7.86 10.35
N TYR A 229 -2.81 7.77 9.11
CA TYR A 229 -3.47 6.56 8.65
C TYR A 229 -2.53 5.36 8.63
N LEU A 230 -1.33 5.49 8.08
CA LEU A 230 -0.42 4.35 7.99
C LEU A 230 0.05 3.86 9.37
N ILE A 231 0.23 4.74 10.35
CA ILE A 231 0.48 4.37 11.75
C ILE A 231 -0.70 3.57 12.28
N ALA A 232 -1.93 4.05 12.06
CA ALA A 232 -3.16 3.37 12.46
C ALA A 232 -3.34 2.02 11.74
N TYR A 233 -3.10 1.96 10.44
CA TYR A 233 -3.18 0.73 9.65
C TYR A 233 -2.17 -0.33 10.08
N ASN A 234 -0.98 0.10 10.53
CA ASN A 234 0.04 -0.83 11.04
C ASN A 234 -0.40 -1.56 12.31
N GLN A 235 -1.47 -1.09 12.99
CA GLN A 235 -2.04 -1.78 14.15
C GLN A 235 -2.74 -3.09 13.77
N LEU A 236 -3.09 -3.32 12.51
CA LEU A 236 -3.51 -4.65 12.02
C LEU A 236 -2.42 -5.71 12.20
N TYR A 237 -1.15 -5.29 12.25
CA TYR A 237 -0.01 -6.20 12.41
C TYR A 237 0.60 -6.16 13.81
N LEU A 238 0.23 -5.19 14.64
CA LEU A 238 0.79 -4.99 15.98
C LEU A 238 -0.26 -5.25 17.06
N SER A 239 -1.37 -4.50 17.08
CA SER A 239 -2.39 -4.58 18.13
C SER A 239 -3.43 -5.67 17.88
N LEU A 240 -3.81 -5.93 16.62
CA LEU A 240 -4.78 -6.97 16.29
C LEU A 240 -4.32 -8.38 16.69
N PRO A 241 -3.05 -8.81 16.44
CA PRO A 241 -2.58 -10.10 16.91
C PRO A 241 -2.63 -10.26 18.43
N ALA A 242 -2.31 -9.19 19.17
CA ALA A 242 -2.38 -9.21 20.64
C ALA A 242 -3.83 -9.36 21.13
N GLU A 243 -4.77 -8.64 20.52
CA GLU A 243 -6.20 -8.72 20.83
C GLU A 243 -6.78 -10.11 20.55
N VAL A 244 -6.41 -10.71 19.41
CA VAL A 244 -6.84 -12.07 19.03
C VAL A 244 -6.26 -13.11 19.98
N GLU A 245 -4.98 -12.98 20.36
CA GLU A 245 -4.32 -13.90 21.29
C GLU A 245 -4.93 -13.82 22.69
N GLU A 246 -5.26 -12.62 23.16
CA GLU A 246 -5.94 -12.38 24.44
C GLU A 246 -7.35 -13.01 24.43
N ALA A 247 -8.08 -12.88 23.31
CA ALA A 247 -9.45 -13.39 23.19
C ALA A 247 -9.53 -14.92 23.01
N THR A 248 -8.59 -15.54 22.28
CA THR A 248 -8.71 -16.93 21.82
C THR A 248 -7.60 -17.87 22.30
N GLY A 249 -6.56 -17.33 22.95
CA GLY A 249 -5.37 -18.07 23.33
C GLY A 249 -4.47 -18.48 22.17
N GLY A 250 -4.69 -17.94 20.94
CA GLY A 250 -3.90 -18.29 19.78
C GLY A 250 -4.03 -17.33 18.61
N GLN A 251 -3.33 -17.62 17.50
CA GLN A 251 -3.21 -16.71 16.35
C GLN A 251 -4.01 -17.19 15.10
N THR A 252 -4.67 -18.33 15.18
CA THR A 252 -5.31 -18.96 14.01
C THR A 252 -6.47 -18.16 13.43
N ALA A 253 -7.17 -17.39 14.28
CA ALA A 253 -8.26 -16.53 13.85
C ALA A 253 -7.80 -15.34 12.98
N LEU A 254 -6.51 -14.94 13.05
CA LEU A 254 -5.97 -13.85 12.21
C LEU A 254 -6.17 -14.12 10.72
N GLY A 255 -5.99 -15.36 10.27
CA GLY A 255 -6.19 -15.71 8.85
C GLY A 255 -7.58 -15.33 8.36
N TRP A 256 -8.61 -15.63 9.12
CA TRP A 256 -9.99 -15.29 8.80
C TRP A 256 -10.27 -13.79 8.86
N LEU A 257 -9.70 -13.08 9.83
CA LEU A 257 -9.84 -11.62 9.95
C LEU A 257 -9.20 -10.88 8.77
N PHE A 258 -8.00 -11.29 8.35
CA PHE A 258 -7.37 -10.73 7.15
C PHE A 258 -8.08 -11.14 5.86
N ALA A 259 -8.63 -12.36 5.80
CA ALA A 259 -9.47 -12.79 4.69
C ALA A 259 -10.76 -11.95 4.61
N LEU A 260 -11.39 -11.61 5.74
CA LEU A 260 -12.52 -10.69 5.82
C LEU A 260 -12.15 -9.32 5.25
N SER A 261 -11.01 -8.73 5.65
CA SER A 261 -10.52 -7.47 5.10
C SER A 261 -10.35 -7.54 3.58
N SER A 262 -9.70 -8.58 3.06
CA SER A 262 -9.48 -8.76 1.62
C SER A 262 -10.80 -8.94 0.85
N LEU A 263 -11.75 -9.68 1.41
CA LEU A 263 -13.08 -9.86 0.82
C LEU A 263 -13.85 -8.54 0.74
N LEU A 264 -13.81 -7.73 1.81
CA LEU A 264 -14.41 -6.40 1.82
C LEU A 264 -13.81 -5.52 0.72
N VAL A 265 -12.49 -5.52 0.56
CA VAL A 265 -11.83 -4.77 -0.51
C VAL A 265 -12.29 -5.24 -1.89
N VAL A 266 -12.31 -6.54 -2.14
CA VAL A 266 -12.76 -7.09 -3.44
C VAL A 266 -14.21 -6.70 -3.75
N CYS A 267 -15.11 -6.83 -2.78
CA CYS A 267 -16.54 -6.60 -2.99
C CYS A 267 -16.91 -5.11 -3.01
N ALA A 268 -16.28 -4.29 -2.16
CA ALA A 268 -16.77 -2.95 -1.89
C ALA A 268 -15.84 -1.81 -2.38
N GLN A 269 -14.57 -2.07 -2.74
CA GLN A 269 -13.64 -1.01 -3.17
C GLN A 269 -14.17 -0.21 -4.38
N LEU A 270 -14.56 -0.90 -5.45
CA LEU A 270 -15.03 -0.22 -6.66
C LEU A 270 -16.35 0.54 -6.47
N PRO A 271 -17.42 -0.08 -5.88
CA PRO A 271 -18.65 0.66 -5.61
C PRO A 271 -18.44 1.85 -4.69
N LEU A 272 -17.66 1.68 -3.62
CA LEU A 272 -17.39 2.75 -2.66
C LEU A 272 -16.59 3.90 -3.28
N THR A 273 -15.54 3.58 -4.06
CA THR A 273 -14.74 4.61 -4.76
C THR A 273 -15.57 5.37 -5.79
N ARG A 274 -16.43 4.67 -6.57
CA ARG A 274 -17.32 5.32 -7.53
C ARG A 274 -18.35 6.20 -6.86
N TRP A 275 -18.93 5.73 -5.75
CA TRP A 275 -19.90 6.49 -4.98
C TRP A 275 -19.24 7.75 -4.37
N SER A 276 -18.09 7.61 -3.71
CA SER A 276 -17.37 8.72 -3.08
C SER A 276 -16.94 9.77 -4.11
N ALA A 277 -16.39 9.36 -5.24
CA ALA A 277 -15.97 10.28 -6.31
C ALA A 277 -17.11 11.11 -6.90
N ARG A 278 -18.36 10.60 -6.85
CA ARG A 278 -19.55 11.32 -7.35
C ARG A 278 -20.22 12.20 -6.32
N ARG A 279 -20.07 11.91 -5.02
CA ARG A 279 -20.89 12.49 -3.94
C ARG A 279 -20.12 13.39 -2.97
N ILE A 280 -18.83 13.15 -2.80
CA ILE A 280 -18.02 13.87 -1.79
C ILE A 280 -16.71 14.37 -2.40
N ALA A 281 -16.23 15.51 -1.88
CA ALA A 281 -14.94 16.05 -2.28
C ALA A 281 -13.78 15.15 -1.80
N PRO A 282 -12.63 15.09 -2.50
CA PRO A 282 -11.51 14.25 -2.10
C PRO A 282 -11.02 14.53 -0.67
N CYS A 283 -10.97 15.80 -0.25
CA CYS A 283 -10.61 16.17 1.11
C CYS A 283 -11.61 15.62 2.14
N THR A 284 -12.92 15.69 1.85
CA THR A 284 -13.96 15.12 2.72
C THR A 284 -13.84 13.60 2.80
N ALA A 285 -13.54 12.91 1.67
CA ALA A 285 -13.32 11.47 1.65
C ALA A 285 -12.10 11.07 2.51
N LEU A 286 -11.02 11.86 2.46
CA LEU A 286 -9.83 11.67 3.30
C LEU A 286 -10.18 11.80 4.78
N VAL A 287 -10.87 12.88 5.17
CA VAL A 287 -11.28 13.12 6.58
C VAL A 287 -12.24 12.05 7.05
N THR A 288 -13.28 11.72 6.27
CA THR A 288 -14.25 10.69 6.63
C THR A 288 -13.58 9.34 6.82
N GLY A 289 -12.64 8.98 5.94
CA GLY A 289 -11.85 7.75 6.08
C GLY A 289 -11.03 7.72 7.37
N LEU A 290 -10.36 8.83 7.73
CA LEU A 290 -9.59 8.94 8.99
C LEU A 290 -10.50 8.87 10.23
N VAL A 291 -11.66 9.51 10.19
CA VAL A 291 -12.66 9.43 11.26
C VAL A 291 -13.20 7.99 11.41
N THR A 292 -13.46 7.30 10.30
CA THR A 292 -13.89 5.89 10.31
C THR A 292 -12.83 4.99 10.96
N VAL A 293 -11.54 5.21 10.64
CA VAL A 293 -10.43 4.49 11.29
C VAL A 293 -10.38 4.77 12.78
N ALA A 294 -10.54 6.04 13.20
CA ALA A 294 -10.55 6.43 14.60
C ALA A 294 -11.73 5.80 15.35
N ALA A 295 -12.92 5.83 14.75
CA ALA A 295 -14.12 5.21 15.30
C ALA A 295 -13.94 3.70 15.54
N GLY A 296 -13.18 3.03 14.65
CA GLY A 296 -12.82 1.62 14.85
C GLY A 296 -12.05 1.37 16.14
N PHE A 297 -11.01 2.15 16.41
CA PHE A 297 -10.26 2.03 17.66
C PHE A 297 -11.11 2.37 18.88
N ALA A 298 -11.94 3.41 18.79
CA ALA A 298 -12.84 3.80 19.89
C ALA A 298 -13.94 2.76 20.16
N ALA A 299 -14.34 1.99 19.15
CA ALA A 299 -15.37 0.97 19.26
C ALA A 299 -14.87 -0.32 19.94
N VAL A 300 -13.57 -0.66 19.83
CA VAL A 300 -13.03 -1.91 20.40
C VAL A 300 -13.41 -2.11 21.86
N PRO A 301 -13.14 -1.16 22.80
CA PRO A 301 -13.46 -1.36 24.21
C PRO A 301 -14.98 -1.32 24.51
N LEU A 302 -15.80 -0.86 23.57
CA LEU A 302 -17.25 -0.77 23.72
C LEU A 302 -17.97 -1.98 23.12
N THR A 303 -17.25 -2.81 22.33
CA THR A 303 -17.83 -3.94 21.63
C THR A 303 -17.82 -5.16 22.55
N PRO A 304 -18.98 -5.85 22.76
CA PRO A 304 -19.01 -7.08 23.54
C PRO A 304 -18.19 -8.17 22.83
N GLY A 305 -17.60 -9.08 23.59
CA GLY A 305 -16.72 -10.13 23.05
C GLY A 305 -17.34 -10.97 21.92
N GLY A 306 -18.67 -11.19 21.96
CA GLY A 306 -19.36 -11.97 20.94
C GLY A 306 -18.92 -13.43 20.87
N PRO A 307 -19.22 -14.15 19.79
CA PRO A 307 -18.77 -15.52 19.59
C PRO A 307 -17.23 -15.60 19.59
N ALA A 308 -16.69 -16.48 20.44
CA ALA A 308 -15.25 -16.67 20.62
C ALA A 308 -14.46 -15.40 20.98
N GLY A 309 -15.09 -14.34 21.48
CA GLY A 309 -14.40 -13.07 21.84
C GLY A 309 -13.88 -12.24 20.66
N LEU A 310 -14.20 -12.60 19.42
CA LEU A 310 -13.59 -12.02 18.22
C LEU A 310 -14.31 -10.79 17.67
N LEU A 311 -15.45 -10.40 18.21
CA LEU A 311 -16.23 -9.27 17.69
C LEU A 311 -15.48 -7.92 17.77
N PRO A 312 -14.72 -7.58 18.84
CA PRO A 312 -13.87 -6.39 18.86
C PRO A 312 -12.83 -6.37 17.76
N ALA A 313 -12.11 -7.49 17.57
CA ALA A 313 -11.11 -7.66 16.52
C ALA A 313 -11.72 -7.53 15.12
N ALA A 314 -12.88 -8.15 14.87
CA ALA A 314 -13.61 -8.04 13.61
C ALA A 314 -14.09 -6.60 13.34
N THR A 315 -14.60 -5.90 14.36
CA THR A 315 -15.00 -4.48 14.27
C THR A 315 -13.82 -3.61 13.86
N LEU A 316 -12.66 -3.81 14.49
CA LEU A 316 -11.42 -3.09 14.15
C LEU A 316 -11.03 -3.34 12.69
N VAL A 317 -10.99 -4.59 12.25
CA VAL A 317 -10.62 -4.95 10.87
C VAL A 317 -11.58 -4.32 9.86
N VAL A 318 -12.89 -4.41 10.08
CA VAL A 318 -13.91 -3.87 9.17
C VAL A 318 -13.79 -2.35 9.07
N THR A 319 -13.70 -1.64 10.19
CA THR A 319 -13.64 -0.18 10.21
C THR A 319 -12.33 0.36 9.63
N LEU A 320 -11.19 -0.25 9.95
CA LEU A 320 -9.90 0.08 9.33
C LEU A 320 -9.92 -0.15 7.82
N THR A 321 -10.50 -1.25 7.36
CA THR A 321 -10.61 -1.57 5.93
C THR A 321 -11.53 -0.57 5.21
N LEU A 322 -12.70 -0.25 5.75
CA LEU A 322 -13.61 0.73 5.17
C LEU A 322 -12.99 2.14 5.14
N GLY A 323 -12.34 2.56 6.21
CA GLY A 323 -11.62 3.83 6.26
C GLY A 323 -10.52 3.90 5.20
N GLN A 324 -9.71 2.86 5.07
CA GLN A 324 -8.66 2.75 4.04
C GLN A 324 -9.23 2.89 2.62
N MET A 325 -10.35 2.23 2.34
CA MET A 325 -10.97 2.23 1.01
C MET A 325 -11.45 3.63 0.58
N LEU A 326 -11.78 4.50 1.52
CA LEU A 326 -12.14 5.89 1.27
C LEU A 326 -10.89 6.78 1.16
N LEU A 327 -10.00 6.71 2.15
CA LEU A 327 -8.92 7.69 2.30
C LEU A 327 -7.75 7.46 1.33
N VAL A 328 -7.39 6.20 0.99
CA VAL A 328 -6.21 5.95 0.15
C VAL A 328 -6.39 6.49 -1.28
N PRO A 329 -7.51 6.23 -1.98
CA PRO A 329 -7.76 6.83 -3.28
C PRO A 329 -7.84 8.36 -3.21
N ALA A 330 -8.46 8.91 -2.16
CA ALA A 330 -8.59 10.34 -1.95
C ALA A 330 -7.22 11.02 -1.74
N ALA A 331 -6.37 10.48 -0.87
CA ALA A 331 -5.04 11.03 -0.61
C ALA A 331 -4.17 11.02 -1.87
N ARG A 332 -4.18 9.92 -2.64
CA ARG A 332 -3.46 9.82 -3.91
C ARG A 332 -4.02 10.75 -4.99
N GLY A 333 -5.34 10.92 -5.01
CA GLY A 333 -6.02 11.84 -5.92
C GLY A 333 -5.75 13.31 -5.64
N LEU A 334 -5.39 13.68 -4.39
CA LEU A 334 -5.02 15.04 -4.00
C LEU A 334 -3.57 15.42 -4.39
N VAL A 335 -2.68 14.46 -4.63
CA VAL A 335 -1.28 14.75 -4.98
C VAL A 335 -1.17 15.62 -6.25
N PRO A 336 -1.85 15.30 -7.37
CA PRO A 336 -1.82 16.14 -8.57
C PRO A 336 -2.37 17.57 -8.36
N ASP A 337 -3.30 17.75 -7.44
CA ASP A 337 -3.88 19.07 -7.14
C ASP A 337 -2.92 19.98 -6.34
N LEU A 338 -1.90 19.37 -5.72
CA LEU A 338 -0.97 20.06 -4.83
C LEU A 338 0.44 20.23 -5.42
N VAL A 339 0.79 19.49 -6.47
CA VAL A 339 2.15 19.45 -7.04
C VAL A 339 2.06 19.43 -8.57
N ASP A 340 2.97 20.13 -9.24
CA ASP A 340 3.04 20.17 -10.70
C ASP A 340 3.20 18.79 -11.32
N ASP A 341 2.58 18.56 -12.49
CA ASP A 341 2.58 17.29 -13.25
C ASP A 341 4.00 16.74 -13.48
N ARG A 342 4.99 17.60 -13.71
CA ARG A 342 6.40 17.20 -13.89
C ARG A 342 7.01 16.54 -12.67
N ARG A 343 6.40 16.71 -11.48
CA ARG A 343 6.91 16.26 -10.18
C ARG A 343 6.07 15.18 -9.52
N LEU A 344 5.01 14.72 -10.17
CA LEU A 344 4.08 13.72 -9.60
C LEU A 344 4.79 12.45 -9.11
N GLY A 345 5.73 11.92 -9.87
CA GLY A 345 6.49 10.74 -9.47
C GLY A 345 7.32 10.96 -8.21
N LEU A 346 7.97 12.15 -8.10
CA LEU A 346 8.73 12.53 -6.92
C LEU A 346 7.83 12.74 -5.70
N ALA A 347 6.69 13.43 -5.90
CA ALA A 347 5.73 13.68 -4.83
C ALA A 347 5.10 12.37 -4.31
N THR A 348 4.72 11.45 -5.18
CA THR A 348 4.22 10.13 -4.78
C THR A 348 5.27 9.35 -3.99
N GLY A 349 6.53 9.39 -4.43
CA GLY A 349 7.65 8.80 -3.69
C GLY A 349 7.87 9.47 -2.33
N ALA A 350 7.84 10.82 -2.28
CA ALA A 350 7.98 11.59 -1.05
C ALA A 350 6.84 11.30 -0.06
N LEU A 351 5.59 11.20 -0.53
CA LEU A 351 4.45 10.79 0.29
C LEU A 351 4.71 9.43 0.96
N SER A 352 5.17 8.44 0.19
CA SER A 352 5.50 7.11 0.72
C SER A 352 6.68 7.15 1.70
N SER A 353 7.74 7.91 1.39
CA SER A 353 8.94 7.99 2.24
C SER A 353 8.67 8.69 3.57
N VAL A 354 7.96 9.83 3.55
CA VAL A 354 7.57 10.54 4.79
C VAL A 354 6.68 9.67 5.65
N SER A 355 5.70 9.00 5.03
CA SER A 355 4.81 8.10 5.76
C SER A 355 5.53 6.88 6.31
N GLY A 356 6.49 6.31 5.58
CA GLY A 356 7.33 5.21 6.07
C GLY A 356 8.14 5.61 7.30
N LEU A 357 8.72 6.83 7.30
CA LEU A 357 9.46 7.36 8.44
C LEU A 357 8.56 7.63 9.66
N ALA A 358 7.37 8.18 9.42
CA ALA A 358 6.39 8.39 10.48
C ALA A 358 5.91 7.06 11.11
N VAL A 359 5.71 6.02 10.29
CA VAL A 359 5.36 4.68 10.77
C VAL A 359 6.48 4.08 11.61
N LEU A 360 7.75 4.32 11.26
CA LEU A 360 8.88 3.85 12.05
C LEU A 360 8.82 4.35 13.50
N GLY A 361 8.71 5.66 13.69
CA GLY A 361 8.58 6.24 15.04
C GLY A 361 7.24 5.93 15.70
N GLY A 362 6.15 6.04 14.95
CA GLY A 362 4.79 5.78 15.43
C GLY A 362 4.58 4.34 15.89
N SER A 363 5.13 3.35 15.18
CA SER A 363 4.99 1.95 15.55
C SER A 363 5.78 1.57 16.80
N ALA A 364 6.95 2.17 17.00
CA ALA A 364 7.70 1.98 18.26
C ALA A 364 6.92 2.57 19.45
N ALA A 365 6.37 3.79 19.29
CA ALA A 365 5.56 4.44 20.33
C ALA A 365 4.26 3.64 20.61
N THR A 366 3.53 3.21 19.57
CA THR A 366 2.31 2.41 19.74
C THR A 366 2.57 1.01 20.27
N GLY A 367 3.75 0.42 19.97
CA GLY A 367 4.20 -0.84 20.55
C GLY A 367 4.38 -0.77 22.07
N ALA A 368 4.84 0.37 22.59
CA ALA A 368 4.90 0.59 24.03
C ALA A 368 3.51 0.62 24.69
N LEU A 369 2.48 1.03 23.93
CA LEU A 369 1.09 1.06 24.43
C LEU A 369 0.46 -0.34 24.60
N LEU A 370 1.06 -1.40 24.07
CA LEU A 370 0.54 -2.77 24.27
C LEU A 370 0.50 -3.18 25.75
N GLN A 371 1.35 -2.58 26.57
CA GLN A 371 1.39 -2.79 28.03
C GLN A 371 0.47 -1.82 28.80
N ALA A 372 -0.12 -0.81 28.15
CA ALA A 372 -1.02 0.13 28.78
C ALA A 372 -2.43 -0.49 28.99
N PRO A 373 -3.19 0.00 29.99
CA PRO A 373 -4.59 -0.41 30.19
C PRO A 373 -5.40 -0.27 28.89
N GLY A 374 -6.26 -1.25 28.59
CA GLY A 374 -7.03 -1.32 27.34
C GLY A 374 -7.70 0.00 26.93
N PRO A 375 -8.49 0.67 27.81
CA PRO A 375 -9.15 1.93 27.44
C PRO A 375 -8.17 3.04 27.03
N VAL A 376 -7.02 3.17 27.73
CA VAL A 376 -5.98 4.17 27.40
C VAL A 376 -5.33 3.84 26.07
N ARG A 377 -4.97 2.59 25.85
CA ARG A 377 -4.40 2.10 24.59
C ARG A 377 -5.27 2.48 23.39
N TRP A 378 -6.55 2.14 23.44
CA TRP A 378 -7.48 2.38 22.34
C TRP A 378 -7.79 3.85 22.13
N ALA A 379 -7.90 4.65 23.21
CA ALA A 379 -8.09 6.10 23.12
C ALA A 379 -6.90 6.80 22.44
N VAL A 380 -5.66 6.44 22.79
CA VAL A 380 -4.46 6.99 22.15
C VAL A 380 -4.38 6.58 20.69
N LEU A 381 -4.69 5.32 20.36
CA LEU A 381 -4.71 4.85 18.97
C LEU A 381 -5.78 5.55 18.13
N ALA A 382 -6.94 5.87 18.69
CA ALA A 382 -7.99 6.65 18.02
C ALA A 382 -7.58 8.12 17.81
N ALA A 383 -6.82 8.71 18.74
CA ALA A 383 -6.37 10.10 18.62
C ALA A 383 -5.44 10.34 17.42
N VAL A 384 -4.63 9.34 17.02
CA VAL A 384 -3.69 9.46 15.89
C VAL A 384 -4.40 9.79 14.57
N PRO A 385 -5.37 9.00 14.09
CA PRO A 385 -6.09 9.33 12.85
C PRO A 385 -7.00 10.56 13.00
N LEU A 386 -7.51 10.88 14.19
CA LEU A 386 -8.24 12.12 14.44
C LEU A 386 -7.35 13.35 14.25
N ALA A 387 -6.13 13.32 14.77
CA ALA A 387 -5.15 14.39 14.54
C ALA A 387 -4.83 14.54 13.04
N GLY A 388 -4.68 13.43 12.31
CA GLY A 388 -4.54 13.44 10.85
C GLY A 388 -5.76 14.04 10.14
N GLY A 389 -6.98 13.73 10.61
CA GLY A 389 -8.22 14.31 10.12
C GLY A 389 -8.29 15.82 10.34
N ALA A 390 -7.91 16.29 11.52
CA ALA A 390 -7.84 17.72 11.84
C ALA A 390 -6.83 18.45 10.92
N LEU A 391 -5.65 17.84 10.66
CA LEU A 391 -4.69 18.38 9.70
C LEU A 391 -5.26 18.41 8.28
N ALA A 392 -5.98 17.36 7.85
CA ALA A 392 -6.59 17.29 6.52
C ALA A 392 -7.65 18.38 6.31
N LEU A 393 -8.38 18.81 7.34
CA LEU A 393 -9.34 19.92 7.27
C LEU A 393 -8.67 21.28 6.96
N THR A 394 -7.38 21.43 7.24
CA THR A 394 -6.63 22.67 6.95
C THR A 394 -6.08 22.72 5.53
N LEU A 395 -6.26 21.65 4.72
CA LEU A 395 -5.81 21.63 3.33
C LEU A 395 -6.57 22.67 2.48
N PRO A 396 -5.89 23.50 1.70
CA PRO A 396 -6.51 24.54 0.89
C PRO A 396 -7.23 24.01 -0.36
N VAL A 397 -7.50 22.72 -0.43
CA VAL A 397 -8.09 22.00 -1.57
C VAL A 397 -9.61 22.15 -1.55
N GLY A 398 -10.15 22.92 -2.46
CA GLY A 398 -11.61 23.11 -2.61
C GLY A 398 -12.02 24.51 -3.07
N ARG A 399 -11.10 25.46 -3.08
CA ARG A 399 -11.39 26.84 -3.54
C ARG A 399 -11.00 27.12 -5.01
N SER A 400 -10.03 26.35 -5.57
CA SER A 400 -9.51 26.60 -6.94
C SER A 400 -10.36 25.94 -8.04
N GLY A 401 -10.78 24.70 -7.87
CA GLY A 401 -11.51 23.96 -8.92
C GLY A 401 -12.93 24.47 -9.23
N LYS A 402 -13.52 25.29 -8.34
CA LYS A 402 -14.79 25.97 -8.63
C LYS A 402 -14.59 27.27 -9.40
N ARG A 403 -13.42 27.92 -9.32
CA ARG A 403 -13.11 29.13 -10.11
C ARG A 403 -12.77 28.78 -11.54
N GLU A 404 -11.90 27.81 -11.81
CA GLU A 404 -11.54 27.41 -13.18
C GLU A 404 -12.73 26.81 -13.96
N ARG A 405 -13.62 26.05 -13.33
CA ARG A 405 -14.86 25.58 -14.00
C ARG A 405 -15.87 26.70 -14.26
N ARG A 406 -15.91 27.77 -13.45
CA ARG A 406 -16.74 28.94 -13.72
C ARG A 406 -16.15 29.79 -14.85
N ASP A 407 -14.84 29.93 -14.89
CA ASP A 407 -14.16 30.72 -15.92
C ASP A 407 -14.13 29.98 -17.27
N ALA A 408 -14.03 28.65 -17.28
CA ALA A 408 -14.14 27.81 -18.49
C ALA A 408 -15.57 27.71 -19.06
N VAL A 409 -16.60 27.90 -18.24
CA VAL A 409 -18.00 27.96 -18.70
C VAL A 409 -18.40 29.39 -19.12
N GLY A 410 -17.65 30.42 -18.67
CA GLY A 410 -17.90 31.83 -19.01
C GLY A 410 -17.35 32.29 -20.35
N VAL A 411 -16.52 31.49 -21.04
CA VAL A 411 -15.87 31.84 -22.31
C VAL A 411 -16.42 30.96 -23.43
N ARG A 412 -17.71 31.07 -23.71
CA ARG A 412 -18.29 30.66 -25.04
C ARG A 412 -19.70 31.18 -25.22
N VAL A 413 -19.83 32.45 -25.49
CA VAL A 413 -20.84 32.96 -26.42
C VAL A 413 -20.25 34.21 -27.06
N GLU A 414 -19.36 34.08 -28.02
CA GLU A 414 -19.20 35.08 -29.08
C GLU A 414 -19.95 34.55 -30.29
N THR A 415 -21.08 35.19 -30.59
CA THR A 415 -21.81 35.04 -31.82
C THR A 415 -20.94 35.48 -33.00
N PRO A 416 -20.87 34.71 -34.11
CA PRO A 416 -20.23 35.19 -35.33
C PRO A 416 -21.07 36.30 -35.92
N THR A 417 -20.56 37.50 -36.04
CA THR A 417 -21.08 38.56 -36.86
C THR A 417 -20.90 38.18 -38.33
N ASP A 418 -22.01 38.07 -39.00
CA ASP A 418 -22.16 37.83 -40.44
C ASP A 418 -21.57 39.02 -41.25
N PRO A 419 -20.64 38.81 -42.20
CA PRO A 419 -20.20 39.85 -43.14
C PRO A 419 -20.81 39.66 -44.53
N THR A 420 -22.10 39.89 -44.64
CA THR A 420 -22.71 40.09 -46.00
C THR A 420 -23.35 41.45 -46.08
N GLY A 421 -22.56 42.43 -46.47
CA GLY A 421 -22.99 43.72 -46.94
C GLY A 421 -22.53 43.91 -48.39
N GLY A 422 -23.37 43.49 -49.33
CA GLY A 422 -23.13 43.67 -50.75
C GLY A 422 -23.15 45.13 -51.19
N ARG A 423 -22.39 45.41 -52.21
CA ARG A 423 -22.64 46.51 -53.16
C ARG A 423 -22.32 46.06 -54.55
N THR A 424 -23.39 45.99 -55.37
CA THR A 424 -23.31 46.26 -56.75
C THR A 424 -23.53 47.77 -57.01
N PRO A 425 -23.10 48.34 -58.10
CA PRO A 425 -23.79 48.19 -59.40
C PRO A 425 -22.98 47.50 -60.45
#